data_4fdfdf62b59f3c5434dd608bba7a35a3
#
_entry.id   4fdfdf62b59f3c5434dd608bba7a35a3
#
_cell.length_a   1.000
_cell.length_b   1.000
_cell.length_c   1.000
_cell.angle_alpha   90.00
_cell.angle_beta   90.00
_cell.angle_gamma   90.00
#
_symmetry.space_group_name_H-M   'P 1'
#
loop_
_entity.id
_entity.type
_entity.pdbx_description
1 polymer ?
#
loop_
_entity_poly.entity_id
_entity_poly.type
_entity_poly.pdbx_seq_one_letter_code
_entity_poly.pdbx_strand_id
1 'polypeptide(L)' 'MITDDYYKKRMFQYHSEFDAFRIVYDFLEEKIKNAESQGDTDKKLAYQEVFASLLNRHEKMIKEMTQLKNSYEHQQKRR' A
#
# COMPACT_ATOMS: atom_id res chain seq x y z
N MET A 1 13.55 20.11 8.65
CA MET A 1 12.71 20.80 7.66
C MET A 1 12.53 19.93 6.41
N ILE A 2 11.30 19.82 5.92
CA ILE A 2 10.99 19.01 4.72
C ILE A 2 11.19 19.92 3.50
N THR A 3 12.11 19.55 2.60
CA THR A 3 12.32 20.29 1.34
C THR A 3 11.25 19.89 0.32
N ASP A 4 10.96 20.79 -0.64
CA ASP A 4 10.01 20.52 -1.71
C ASP A 4 10.45 19.31 -2.54
N ASP A 5 11.73 19.20 -2.85
CA ASP A 5 12.27 18.08 -3.63
C ASP A 5 12.10 16.75 -2.90
N TYR A 6 12.40 16.71 -1.60
CA TYR A 6 12.20 15.51 -0.79
C TYR A 6 10.73 15.10 -0.74
N TYR A 7 9.83 16.07 -0.51
CA TYR A 7 8.40 15.84 -0.46
C TYR A 7 7.87 15.25 -1.77
N LYS A 8 8.18 15.87 -2.88
CA LYS A 8 7.75 15.41 -4.21
C LYS A 8 8.26 14.01 -4.53
N LYS A 9 9.54 13.77 -4.25
CA LYS A 9 10.18 12.47 -4.48
C LYS A 9 9.53 11.38 -3.62
N ARG A 10 9.28 11.68 -2.35
CA ARG A 10 8.69 10.74 -1.41
C ARG A 10 7.24 10.42 -1.77
N MET A 11 6.46 11.43 -2.14
CA MET A 11 5.09 11.25 -2.59
C MET A 11 5.00 10.40 -3.85
N PHE A 12 5.92 10.63 -4.79
CA PHE A 12 6.01 9.82 -6.00
C PHE A 12 6.30 8.35 -5.66
N GLN A 13 7.19 8.09 -4.71
CA GLN A 13 7.49 6.73 -4.25
C GLN A 13 6.26 6.06 -3.65
N TYR A 14 5.52 6.75 -2.78
CA TYR A 14 4.29 6.21 -2.19
C TYR A 14 3.25 5.87 -3.26
N HIS A 15 3.00 6.77 -4.20
CA HIS A 15 2.03 6.51 -5.27
C HIS A 15 2.46 5.33 -6.15
N SER A 16 3.74 5.22 -6.45
CA SER A 16 4.27 4.09 -7.22
C SER A 16 4.08 2.76 -6.49
N GLU A 17 4.29 2.74 -5.18
CA GLU A 17 4.08 1.54 -4.36
C GLU A 17 2.59 1.19 -4.26
N PHE A 18 1.70 2.19 -4.15
CA PHE A 18 0.26 1.95 -4.15
C PHE A 18 -0.21 1.33 -5.47
N ASP A 19 0.31 1.80 -6.59
CA ASP A 19 0.02 1.21 -7.90
C ASP A 19 0.47 -0.27 -7.96
N ALA A 20 1.66 -0.55 -7.43
CA ALA A 20 2.18 -1.93 -7.36
C ALA A 20 1.31 -2.80 -6.46
N PHE A 21 0.89 -2.31 -5.29
CA PHE A 21 -0.03 -3.04 -4.41
C PHE A 21 -1.35 -3.37 -5.11
N ARG A 22 -1.89 -2.44 -5.88
CA ARG A 22 -3.13 -2.66 -6.61
C ARG A 22 -3.01 -3.84 -7.57
N ILE A 23 -1.92 -3.91 -8.31
CA ILE A 23 -1.64 -5.01 -9.23
C ILE A 23 -1.56 -6.35 -8.47
N VAL A 24 -0.86 -6.36 -7.34
CA VAL A 24 -0.70 -7.56 -6.52
C VAL A 24 -2.04 -7.99 -5.89
N TYR A 25 -2.87 -7.05 -5.45
CA TYR A 25 -4.19 -7.36 -4.89
C TYR A 25 -5.08 -8.01 -5.93
N ASP A 26 -5.11 -7.48 -7.15
CA ASP A 26 -5.91 -8.06 -8.24
C ASP A 26 -5.45 -9.48 -8.55
N PHE A 27 -4.14 -9.70 -8.57
CA PHE A 27 -3.54 -11.02 -8.79
C PHE A 27 -3.92 -12.00 -7.67
N LEU A 28 -3.80 -11.58 -6.41
CA LEU A 28 -4.12 -12.42 -5.26
C LEU A 28 -5.61 -12.77 -5.22
N GLU A 29 -6.47 -11.80 -5.52
CA GLU A 29 -7.91 -11.99 -5.56
C GLU A 29 -8.28 -13.09 -6.56
N GLU A 30 -7.69 -13.05 -7.74
CA GLU A 30 -7.88 -14.07 -8.77
C GLU A 30 -7.39 -15.45 -8.29
N LYS A 31 -6.22 -15.51 -7.66
CA LYS A 31 -5.67 -16.75 -7.12
C LYS A 31 -6.55 -17.34 -6.01
N ILE A 32 -7.11 -16.51 -5.14
CA ILE A 32 -8.02 -16.94 -4.10
C ILE A 32 -9.29 -17.53 -4.71
N LYS A 33 -9.87 -16.86 -5.69
CA LYS A 33 -11.06 -17.34 -6.40
C LYS A 33 -10.81 -18.69 -7.09
N ASN A 34 -9.65 -18.84 -7.74
CA ASN A 34 -9.29 -20.07 -8.41
C ASN A 34 -9.12 -21.23 -7.42
N ALA A 35 -8.44 -20.99 -6.30
CA ALA A 35 -8.27 -21.99 -5.24
C ALA A 35 -9.60 -22.39 -4.64
N GLU A 36 -10.51 -21.44 -4.44
CA GLU A 36 -11.86 -21.68 -3.95
C GLU A 36 -12.66 -22.56 -4.92
N SER A 37 -12.60 -22.26 -6.22
CA SER A 37 -13.25 -23.04 -7.27
C SER A 37 -12.76 -24.49 -7.35
N GLN A 38 -11.47 -24.69 -7.05
CA GLN A 38 -10.84 -26.02 -7.06
C GLN A 38 -10.99 -26.77 -5.74
N GLY A 39 -11.56 -26.13 -4.72
CA GLY A 39 -11.69 -26.71 -3.38
C GLY A 39 -10.33 -26.84 -2.67
N ASP A 40 -9.32 -26.10 -3.08
CA ASP A 40 -7.98 -26.15 -2.48
C ASP A 40 -7.90 -25.17 -1.32
N THR A 41 -8.32 -25.63 -0.15
CA THR A 41 -8.39 -24.81 1.07
C THR A 41 -7.00 -24.33 1.53
N ASP A 42 -5.99 -25.15 1.41
CA ASP A 42 -4.64 -24.81 1.86
C ASP A 42 -4.05 -23.67 1.01
N LYS A 43 -4.21 -23.73 -0.30
CA LYS A 43 -3.80 -22.64 -1.20
C LYS A 43 -4.57 -21.36 -0.91
N LYS A 44 -5.87 -21.48 -0.73
CA LYS A 44 -6.74 -20.34 -0.40
C LYS A 44 -6.24 -19.62 0.84
N LEU A 45 -5.97 -20.37 1.92
CA LEU A 45 -5.48 -19.83 3.19
C LEU A 45 -4.11 -19.17 3.02
N ALA A 46 -3.22 -19.80 2.28
CA ALA A 46 -1.88 -19.24 2.02
C ALA A 46 -1.97 -17.88 1.31
N TYR A 47 -2.78 -17.77 0.27
CA TYR A 47 -2.97 -16.50 -0.44
C TYR A 47 -3.66 -15.45 0.43
N GLN A 48 -4.62 -15.85 1.28
CA GLN A 48 -5.28 -14.93 2.20
C GLN A 48 -4.31 -14.37 3.25
N GLU A 49 -3.36 -15.17 3.73
CA GLU A 49 -2.31 -14.71 4.65
C GLU A 49 -1.40 -13.66 3.99
N VAL A 50 -1.00 -13.90 2.74
CA VAL A 50 -0.20 -12.94 1.98
C VAL A 50 -0.99 -11.63 1.79
N PHE A 51 -2.26 -11.75 1.46
CA PHE A 51 -3.14 -10.58 1.29
C PHE A 51 -3.23 -9.76 2.57
N ALA A 52 -3.42 -10.41 3.71
CA ALA A 52 -3.50 -9.72 5.01
C ALA A 52 -2.19 -9.01 5.37
N SER A 53 -1.05 -9.63 5.10
CA SER A 53 0.27 -9.02 5.32
C SER A 53 0.47 -7.77 4.47
N LEU A 54 0.04 -7.83 3.20
CA LEU A 54 0.12 -6.68 2.29
C LEU A 54 -0.80 -5.55 2.72
N LEU A 55 -2.01 -5.87 3.20
CA LEU A 55 -2.93 -4.87 3.73
C LEU A 55 -2.34 -4.13 4.91
N ASN A 56 -1.72 -4.85 5.85
CA ASN A 56 -1.08 -4.23 7.01
C ASN A 56 0.03 -3.28 6.59
N ARG A 57 0.84 -3.68 5.63
CA ARG A 57 1.91 -2.84 5.09
C ARG A 57 1.35 -1.61 4.38
N HIS A 58 0.28 -1.79 3.60
CA HIS A 58 -0.40 -0.71 2.89
C HIS A 58 -0.96 0.33 3.88
N GLU A 59 -1.65 -0.12 4.93
CA GLU A 59 -2.18 0.77 5.96
C GLU A 59 -1.09 1.58 6.66
N LYS A 60 0.03 0.94 6.96
CA LYS A 60 1.18 1.60 7.56
C LYS A 60 1.74 2.68 6.64
N MET A 61 1.84 2.40 5.36
CA MET A 61 2.30 3.36 4.36
C MET A 61 1.36 4.54 4.20
N ILE A 62 0.04 4.30 4.25
CA ILE A 62 -0.96 5.37 4.21
C ILE A 62 -0.76 6.33 5.39
N LYS A 63 -0.53 5.79 6.58
CA LYS A 63 -0.26 6.59 7.78
C LYS A 63 1.01 7.42 7.62
N GLU A 64 2.08 6.82 7.13
CA GLU A 64 3.36 7.52 6.89
C GLU A 64 3.18 8.65 5.87
N MET A 65 2.49 8.38 4.77
CA MET A 65 2.22 9.36 3.73
C MET A 65 1.39 10.53 4.27
N THR A 66 0.35 10.22 5.05
CA THR A 66 -0.52 11.23 5.66
C THR A 66 0.25 12.11 6.62
N GLN A 67 1.12 11.53 7.44
CA GLN A 67 1.96 12.29 8.36
C GLN A 67 2.92 13.21 7.61
N LEU A 68 3.54 12.73 6.56
CA LEU A 68 4.43 13.52 5.72
C LEU A 68 3.68 14.70 5.08
N LYS A 69 2.51 14.42 4.52
CA LYS A 69 1.67 15.44 3.91
C LYS A 69 1.26 16.52 4.91
N ASN A 70 0.79 16.12 6.08
CA ASN A 70 0.37 17.04 7.12
C ASN A 70 1.55 17.90 7.63
N SER A 71 2.71 17.29 7.83
CA SER A 71 3.91 18.01 8.26
C SER A 71 4.36 19.02 7.23
N TYR A 72 4.32 18.65 5.95
CA TYR A 72 4.70 19.54 4.86
C TYR A 72 3.72 20.72 4.75
N GLU A 73 2.41 20.46 4.78
CA GLU A 73 1.38 21.50 4.72
C GLU A 73 1.49 22.46 5.91
N HIS A 74 1.73 21.92 7.12
CA HIS A 74 1.92 22.73 8.32
C HIS A 74 3.13 23.65 8.20
N GLN A 75 4.24 23.14 7.65
CA GLN A 75 5.44 23.90 7.38
C GLN A 75 5.17 25.06 6.40
N GLN A 76 4.37 24.81 5.34
CA GLN A 76 4.03 25.83 4.36
C GLN A 76 3.17 26.94 4.97
N LYS A 77 2.26 26.61 5.87
CA LYS A 77 1.39 27.60 6.54
C LYS A 77 2.15 28.55 7.45
N ARG A 78 3.33 28.20 7.92
CA ARG A 78 4.19 29.03 8.78
C ARG A 78 5.00 30.07 8.02
N ARG A 79 4.99 30.02 6.74
CA ARG A 79 5.64 31.02 5.88
C ARG A 79 4.67 32.18 5.58
#